data_efe36d99a8ef49fbf9878ce965eb81d8
#
_entry.id   efe36d99a8ef49fbf9878ce965eb81d8
#
_cell.length_a   1.000
_cell.length_b   1.000
_cell.length_c   1.000
_cell.angle_alpha   90.00
_cell.angle_beta   90.00
_cell.angle_gamma   90.00
#
_symmetry.space_group_name_H-M   'P 1'
#
loop_
_entity.id
_entity.type
_entity.pdbx_description
1 polymer ?
#
loop_
_entity_poly.entity_id
_entity_poly.type
_entity_poly.pdbx_seq_one_letter_code
_entity_poly.pdbx_strand_id
1 'polypeptide(L)'
;MKIKPIHIFIVLSLSFLIYSFSIYIHPIYAKTESNINIEKAISGRLVWQKYNCQSCHQFYGLGGYLGTDLTNIYSAKNKGEAVIKSVILTGNDAMPAYHLSENELTDLMEFFKQTNQSGRADYNNFTIYNNGMIERK
;
A
#
# COMPACT_ATOMS: atom_id res chain seq x y z
N MET A 1 -39.45 0.70 -34.44
CA MET A 1 -38.86 1.94 -33.86
C MET A 1 -37.41 2.00 -34.32
N LYS A 2 -37.03 3.03 -35.15
CA LYS A 2 -35.62 3.15 -35.58
C LYS A 2 -34.84 3.91 -34.50
N ILE A 3 -33.94 3.22 -33.83
CA ILE A 3 -33.07 3.81 -32.80
C ILE A 3 -32.09 4.75 -33.55
N LYS A 4 -32.08 6.03 -33.21
CA LYS A 4 -31.12 6.97 -33.78
C LYS A 4 -29.75 6.82 -33.12
N PRO A 5 -28.62 6.95 -33.84
CA PRO A 5 -27.28 6.82 -33.27
C PRO A 5 -27.05 7.69 -32.04
N ILE A 6 -27.68 8.86 -31.94
CA ILE A 6 -27.59 9.76 -30.81
C ILE A 6 -28.09 9.14 -29.50
N HIS A 7 -29.12 8.28 -29.54
CA HIS A 7 -29.63 7.62 -28.35
C HIS A 7 -28.63 6.55 -27.82
N ILE A 8 -27.96 5.85 -28.76
CA ILE A 8 -26.91 4.89 -28.40
C ILE A 8 -25.73 5.62 -27.73
N PHE A 9 -25.29 6.74 -28.31
CA PHE A 9 -24.22 7.56 -27.76
C PHE A 9 -24.56 8.07 -26.36
N ILE A 10 -25.75 8.60 -26.13
CA ILE A 10 -26.20 9.09 -24.81
C ILE A 10 -26.20 7.97 -23.79
N VAL A 11 -26.73 6.79 -24.14
CA VAL A 11 -26.79 5.64 -23.22
C VAL A 11 -25.39 5.17 -22.84
N LEU A 12 -24.49 5.05 -23.81
CA LEU A 12 -23.10 4.65 -23.55
C LEU A 12 -22.36 5.67 -22.68
N SER A 13 -22.55 6.96 -22.95
CA SER A 13 -21.92 8.03 -22.16
C SER A 13 -22.43 8.05 -20.72
N LEU A 14 -23.74 7.92 -20.52
CA LEU A 14 -24.34 7.87 -19.18
C LEU A 14 -23.88 6.61 -18.42
N SER A 15 -23.87 5.45 -19.06
CA SER A 15 -23.41 4.21 -18.40
C SER A 15 -21.92 4.29 -18.03
N PHE A 16 -21.08 4.88 -18.86
CA PHE A 16 -19.67 5.12 -18.54
C PHE A 16 -19.52 6.08 -17.33
N LEU A 17 -20.29 7.17 -17.30
CA LEU A 17 -20.24 8.11 -16.17
C LEU A 17 -20.70 7.45 -14.86
N ILE A 18 -21.80 6.68 -14.90
CA ILE A 18 -22.31 5.96 -13.73
C ILE A 18 -21.26 4.95 -13.23
N TYR A 19 -20.68 4.19 -14.14
CA TYR A 19 -19.63 3.22 -13.81
C TYR A 19 -18.40 3.88 -13.19
N SER A 20 -17.89 4.95 -13.82
CA SER A 20 -16.75 5.69 -13.29
C SER A 20 -17.02 6.27 -11.90
N PHE A 21 -18.18 6.89 -11.73
CA PHE A 21 -18.59 7.45 -10.45
C PHE A 21 -18.71 6.37 -9.35
N SER A 22 -19.25 5.21 -9.70
CA SER A 22 -19.36 4.06 -8.79
C SER A 22 -17.98 3.59 -8.30
N ILE A 23 -16.97 3.50 -9.19
CA ILE A 23 -15.62 3.11 -8.82
C ILE A 23 -14.99 4.11 -7.85
N TYR A 24 -15.17 5.41 -8.07
CA TYR A 24 -14.59 6.43 -7.19
C TYR A 24 -15.30 6.53 -5.84
N ILE A 25 -16.61 6.29 -5.81
CA ILE A 25 -17.41 6.39 -4.58
C ILE A 25 -17.29 5.13 -3.71
N HIS A 26 -17.22 3.95 -4.33
CA HIS A 26 -17.17 2.70 -3.57
C HIS A 26 -16.08 2.66 -2.48
N PRO A 27 -14.81 3.06 -2.72
CA PRO A 27 -13.80 3.08 -1.68
C PRO A 27 -14.08 4.08 -0.54
N ILE A 28 -14.80 5.17 -0.83
CA ILE A 28 -15.15 6.20 0.17
C ILE A 28 -16.19 5.66 1.15
N TYR A 29 -17.14 4.85 0.67
CA TYR A 29 -18.18 4.25 1.50
C TYR A 29 -17.86 2.83 1.96
N ALA A 30 -16.85 2.16 1.40
CA ALA A 30 -16.36 0.91 1.93
C ALA A 30 -15.78 1.19 3.32
N LYS A 31 -16.58 0.94 4.37
CA LYS A 31 -16.09 0.94 5.75
C LYS A 31 -14.95 -0.06 5.84
N THR A 32 -13.74 0.42 5.83
CA THR A 32 -12.62 -0.38 6.30
C THR A 32 -12.85 -0.55 7.80
N GLU A 33 -13.33 -1.70 8.22
CA GLU A 33 -13.34 -2.09 9.62
C GLU A 33 -11.88 -2.32 10.05
N SER A 34 -11.17 -1.25 10.24
CA SER A 34 -9.78 -1.29 10.66
C SER A 34 -9.65 -0.53 11.97
N ASN A 35 -9.09 -1.18 12.97
CA ASN A 35 -8.59 -0.53 14.19
C ASN A 35 -7.36 0.36 13.88
N ILE A 36 -7.35 1.02 12.70
CA ILE A 36 -6.27 1.87 12.25
C ILE A 36 -6.66 3.33 12.48
N ASN A 37 -5.79 4.05 13.14
CA ASN A 37 -5.90 5.50 13.23
C ASN A 37 -5.39 6.13 11.93
N ILE A 38 -6.32 6.55 11.06
CA ILE A 38 -6.01 7.12 9.74
C ILE A 38 -5.14 8.37 9.85
N GLU A 39 -5.38 9.24 10.83
CA GLU A 39 -4.61 10.46 11.03
C GLU A 39 -3.15 10.11 11.36
N LYS A 40 -2.93 9.17 12.28
CA LYS A 40 -1.58 8.68 12.59
C LYS A 40 -0.94 7.97 11.40
N ALA A 41 -1.69 7.20 10.62
CA ALA A 41 -1.15 6.56 9.43
C ALA A 41 -0.70 7.59 8.37
N ILE A 42 -1.42 8.71 8.21
CA ILE A 42 -1.00 9.83 7.36
C ILE A 42 0.29 10.45 7.90
N SER A 43 0.35 10.72 9.20
CA SER A 43 1.57 11.23 9.86
C SER A 43 2.74 10.26 9.69
N GLY A 44 2.50 8.95 9.85
CA GLY A 44 3.50 7.91 9.65
C GLY A 44 4.05 7.85 8.22
N ARG A 45 3.21 8.13 7.21
CA ARG A 45 3.67 8.28 5.83
C ARG A 45 4.62 9.48 5.67
N LEU A 46 4.36 10.58 6.38
CA LEU A 46 5.26 11.74 6.38
C LEU A 46 6.60 11.41 7.08
N VAL A 47 6.56 10.63 8.17
CA VAL A 47 7.78 10.10 8.81
C VAL A 47 8.56 9.24 7.84
N TRP A 48 7.92 8.31 7.13
CA TRP A 48 8.52 7.50 6.07
C TRP A 48 9.25 8.34 5.01
N GLN A 49 8.64 9.43 4.58
CA GLN A 49 9.24 10.37 3.62
C GLN A 49 10.38 11.18 4.25
N LYS A 50 10.21 11.67 5.47
CA LYS A 50 11.20 12.47 6.21
C LYS A 50 12.53 11.74 6.34
N TYR A 51 12.49 10.46 6.66
CA TYR A 51 13.70 9.62 6.82
C TYR A 51 14.14 8.92 5.53
N ASN A 52 13.49 9.23 4.39
CA ASN A 52 13.80 8.71 3.06
C ASN A 52 13.87 7.17 2.99
N CYS A 53 13.01 6.49 3.71
CA CYS A 53 12.99 5.02 3.80
C CYS A 53 12.78 4.35 2.42
N GLN A 54 12.08 5.03 1.49
CA GLN A 54 11.84 4.55 0.13
C GLN A 54 13.10 4.44 -0.73
N SER A 55 14.22 5.06 -0.34
CA SER A 55 15.48 4.91 -1.06
C SER A 55 16.02 3.47 -0.98
N CYS A 56 15.71 2.76 0.10
CA CYS A 56 16.14 1.39 0.34
C CYS A 56 15.00 0.37 0.29
N HIS A 57 13.79 0.75 0.71
CA HIS A 57 12.64 -0.13 0.87
C HIS A 57 11.55 0.10 -0.18
N GLN A 58 10.70 -0.91 -0.34
CA GLN A 58 9.60 -0.94 -1.30
C GLN A 58 8.26 -1.05 -0.58
N PHE A 59 7.22 -0.53 -1.27
CA PHE A 59 5.84 -0.96 -1.10
C PHE A 59 5.33 -1.43 -2.46
N TYR A 60 4.72 -2.63 -2.49
CA TYR A 60 4.24 -3.27 -3.74
C TYR A 60 5.31 -3.40 -4.83
N GLY A 61 6.55 -3.64 -4.43
CA GLY A 61 7.68 -3.73 -5.36
C GLY A 61 8.14 -2.39 -5.92
N LEU A 62 7.62 -1.26 -5.42
CA LEU A 62 7.98 0.08 -5.86
C LEU A 62 8.83 0.77 -4.78
N GLY A 63 10.05 1.13 -5.13
CA GLY A 63 11.03 1.76 -4.24
C GLY A 63 12.44 1.23 -4.44
N GLY A 64 13.31 1.43 -3.45
CA GLY A 64 14.69 0.94 -3.47
C GLY A 64 14.80 -0.56 -3.20
N TYR A 65 15.82 -1.21 -3.74
CA TYR A 65 16.04 -2.67 -3.66
C TYR A 65 17.19 -3.06 -2.70
N LEU A 66 17.66 -2.15 -1.86
CA LEU A 66 18.64 -2.46 -0.83
C LEU A 66 18.01 -3.14 0.39
N GLY A 67 16.78 -2.77 0.71
CA GLY A 67 15.99 -3.37 1.78
C GLY A 67 14.87 -4.27 1.24
N THR A 68 14.17 -4.93 2.17
CA THR A 68 13.01 -5.78 1.84
C THR A 68 11.78 -4.94 1.53
N ASP A 69 10.83 -5.49 0.78
CA ASP A 69 9.50 -4.94 0.64
C ASP A 69 8.75 -4.94 1.98
N LEU A 70 8.20 -3.80 2.35
CA LEU A 70 7.55 -3.58 3.64
C LEU A 70 6.03 -3.58 3.59
N THR A 71 5.42 -3.90 2.44
CA THR A 71 3.96 -3.89 2.27
C THR A 71 3.25 -4.69 3.36
N ASN A 72 3.74 -5.91 3.64
CA ASN A 72 3.14 -6.79 4.63
C ASN A 72 4.06 -7.09 5.83
N ILE A 73 5.01 -6.22 6.10
CA ILE A 73 5.98 -6.41 7.18
C ILE A 73 5.30 -6.55 8.55
N TYR A 74 4.20 -5.84 8.76
CA TYR A 74 3.49 -5.84 10.03
C TYR A 74 2.90 -7.21 10.40
N SER A 75 2.46 -7.99 9.41
CA SER A 75 1.93 -9.35 9.59
C SER A 75 2.93 -10.46 9.27
N ALA A 76 4.15 -10.10 8.90
CA ALA A 76 5.17 -11.09 8.56
C ALA A 76 5.56 -11.94 9.78
N LYS A 77 5.74 -13.24 9.56
CA LYS A 77 6.12 -14.18 10.61
C LYS A 77 7.42 -13.72 11.28
N ASN A 78 7.41 -13.70 12.62
CA ASN A 78 8.54 -13.29 13.46
C ASN A 78 8.97 -11.82 13.28
N LYS A 79 8.10 -10.94 12.76
CA LYS A 79 8.43 -9.53 12.53
C LYS A 79 7.62 -8.56 13.40
N GLY A 80 6.67 -8.83 14.09
CA GLY A 80 5.81 -8.00 14.95
C GLY A 80 6.31 -6.57 15.26
N GLU A 81 5.47 -5.74 15.78
CA GLU A 81 5.73 -4.30 16.02
C GLU A 81 7.03 -4.05 16.80
N ALA A 82 7.29 -4.84 17.85
CA ALA A 82 8.50 -4.69 18.69
C ALA A 82 9.79 -4.93 17.90
N VAL A 83 9.79 -5.92 17.00
CA VAL A 83 10.96 -6.23 16.16
C VAL A 83 11.19 -5.10 15.15
N ILE A 84 10.12 -4.62 14.52
CA ILE A 84 10.21 -3.51 13.55
C ILE A 84 10.79 -2.27 14.23
N LYS A 85 10.26 -1.88 15.38
CA LYS A 85 10.75 -0.73 16.17
C LYS A 85 12.23 -0.92 16.57
N SER A 86 12.58 -2.10 17.05
CA SER A 86 13.97 -2.40 17.43
C SER A 86 14.91 -2.22 16.23
N VAL A 87 14.60 -2.82 15.07
CA VAL A 87 15.46 -2.72 13.88
C VAL A 87 15.59 -1.27 13.40
N ILE A 88 14.53 -0.47 13.47
CA ILE A 88 14.59 0.95 13.11
C ILE A 88 15.55 1.71 14.03
N LEU A 89 15.47 1.47 15.33
CA LEU A 89 16.26 2.20 16.34
C LEU A 89 17.72 1.74 16.42
N THR A 90 17.96 0.44 16.23
CA THR A 90 19.31 -0.12 16.38
C THR A 90 20.07 -0.27 15.05
N GLY A 91 19.33 -0.30 13.94
CA GLY A 91 19.89 -0.65 12.63
C GLY A 91 20.29 -2.12 12.53
N ASN A 92 20.93 -2.47 11.44
CA ASN A 92 21.63 -3.73 11.20
C ASN A 92 22.73 -3.50 10.16
N ASP A 93 23.43 -4.57 9.70
CA ASP A 93 24.58 -4.48 8.79
C ASP A 93 24.34 -3.60 7.54
N ALA A 94 23.13 -3.58 7.02
CA ALA A 94 22.78 -2.84 5.80
C ALA A 94 21.89 -1.61 6.07
N MET A 95 21.19 -1.55 7.18
CA MET A 95 20.26 -0.48 7.53
C MET A 95 20.84 0.36 8.68
N PRO A 96 21.05 1.68 8.50
CA PRO A 96 21.52 2.55 9.57
C PRO A 96 20.47 2.65 10.70
N ALA A 97 20.93 2.93 11.91
CA ALA A 97 20.07 3.27 13.04
C ALA A 97 19.44 4.65 12.83
N TYR A 98 18.15 4.76 13.14
CA TYR A 98 17.41 6.01 13.08
C TYR A 98 16.92 6.44 14.46
N HIS A 99 17.04 7.73 14.75
CA HIS A 99 16.57 8.32 16.01
C HIS A 99 15.18 8.94 15.81
N LEU A 100 14.14 8.12 15.89
CA LEU A 100 12.76 8.55 15.84
C LEU A 100 12.24 8.79 17.26
N SER A 101 11.39 9.81 17.43
CA SER A 101 10.61 9.98 18.66
C SER A 101 9.57 8.88 18.81
N GLU A 102 9.07 8.66 20.02
CA GLU A 102 8.00 7.67 20.28
C GLU A 102 6.73 7.94 19.47
N ASN A 103 6.41 9.22 19.24
CA ASN A 103 5.26 9.60 18.42
C ASN A 103 5.50 9.21 16.95
N GLU A 104 6.68 9.53 16.40
CA GLU A 104 7.04 9.16 15.03
C GLU A 104 7.05 7.64 14.82
N LEU A 105 7.55 6.88 15.80
CA LEU A 105 7.51 5.41 15.76
C LEU A 105 6.07 4.88 15.78
N THR A 106 5.23 5.44 16.63
CA THR A 106 3.83 5.04 16.72
C THR A 106 3.08 5.33 15.42
N ASP A 107 3.28 6.52 14.86
CA ASP A 107 2.65 6.94 13.61
C ASP A 107 3.14 6.07 12.44
N LEU A 108 4.42 5.76 12.40
CA LEU A 108 4.99 4.86 11.39
C LEU A 108 4.42 3.44 11.49
N MET A 109 4.18 2.92 12.70
CA MET A 109 3.52 1.62 12.89
C MET A 109 2.07 1.64 12.38
N GLU A 110 1.32 2.71 12.61
CA GLU A 110 -0.02 2.85 12.04
C GLU A 110 -0.01 2.90 10.51
N PHE A 111 0.98 3.54 9.92
CA PHE A 111 1.19 3.51 8.46
C PHE A 111 1.49 2.09 7.95
N PHE A 112 2.34 1.32 8.63
CA PHE A 112 2.59 -0.08 8.26
C PHE A 112 1.35 -0.97 8.46
N LYS A 113 0.52 -0.74 9.47
CA LYS A 113 -0.77 -1.43 9.62
C LYS A 113 -1.69 -1.12 8.44
N GLN A 114 -1.77 0.14 8.04
CA GLN A 114 -2.59 0.55 6.90
C GLN A 114 -2.14 -0.10 5.60
N THR A 115 -0.84 -0.07 5.29
CA THR A 115 -0.31 -0.72 4.10
C THR A 115 -0.51 -2.23 4.11
N ASN A 116 -0.36 -2.88 5.26
CA ASN A 116 -0.59 -4.30 5.41
C ASN A 116 -2.05 -4.72 5.10
N GLN A 117 -3.02 -3.83 5.29
CA GLN A 117 -4.43 -4.10 5.00
C GLN A 117 -4.81 -3.74 3.55
N SER A 118 -4.03 -2.92 2.88
CA SER A 118 -4.35 -2.41 1.54
C SER A 118 -4.10 -3.43 0.42
N GLY A 119 -3.38 -4.53 0.68
CA GLY A 119 -3.12 -5.59 -0.29
C GLY A 119 -1.97 -6.52 0.12
N ARG A 120 -1.54 -7.36 -0.79
CA ARG A 120 -0.41 -8.27 -0.60
C ARG A 120 0.63 -8.08 -1.69
N ALA A 121 1.88 -7.92 -1.28
CA ALA A 121 3.06 -7.97 -2.15
C ALA A 121 3.74 -9.33 -1.98
N ASP A 122 3.19 -10.35 -2.59
CA ASP A 122 3.74 -11.71 -2.54
C ASP A 122 4.16 -12.15 -3.93
N TYR A 123 5.45 -12.02 -4.22
CA TYR A 123 6.04 -12.41 -5.51
C TYR A 123 5.98 -13.92 -5.76
N ASN A 124 5.89 -14.74 -4.71
CA ASN A 124 5.85 -16.19 -4.82
C ASN A 124 4.51 -16.70 -5.36
N ASN A 125 3.47 -15.87 -5.31
CA ASN A 125 2.15 -16.19 -5.83
C ASN A 125 1.96 -15.89 -7.31
N PHE A 126 3.02 -15.47 -7.99
CA PHE A 126 2.98 -15.17 -9.41
C PHE A 126 3.94 -16.05 -10.21
N THR A 127 3.50 -16.51 -11.36
CA THR A 127 4.35 -17.13 -12.38
C THR A 127 4.64 -16.09 -13.45
N ILE A 128 5.92 -15.79 -13.65
CA ILE A 128 6.36 -14.88 -14.72
C ILE A 128 6.78 -15.74 -15.90
N TYR A 129 6.12 -15.55 -17.02
CA TYR A 129 6.44 -16.25 -18.28
C TYR A 129 7.51 -15.50 -19.08
N ASN A 130 8.25 -16.22 -19.94
CA ASN A 130 9.30 -15.63 -20.78
C ASN A 130 8.79 -14.56 -21.76
N ASN A 131 7.49 -14.51 -22.01
CA ASN A 131 6.82 -13.49 -22.83
C ASN A 131 6.45 -12.22 -22.03
N GLY A 132 6.81 -12.15 -20.74
CA GLY A 132 6.49 -11.02 -19.85
C GLY A 132 5.07 -11.08 -19.26
N MET A 133 4.28 -12.11 -19.54
CA MET A 133 2.98 -12.30 -18.89
C MET A 133 3.15 -12.75 -17.44
N ILE A 134 2.27 -12.27 -16.58
CA ILE A 134 2.24 -12.59 -15.14
C ILE A 134 0.89 -13.26 -14.86
N GLU A 135 0.94 -14.46 -14.30
CA GLU A 135 -0.23 -15.21 -13.89
C GLU A 135 -0.18 -15.48 -12.37
N ARG A 136 -1.31 -15.34 -11.71
CA ARG A 136 -1.42 -15.67 -10.28
C ARG A 136 -1.53 -17.19 -10.12
N LYS A 137 -0.70 -17.78 -9.24
CA LYS A 137 -0.78 -19.19 -8.86
C LYS A 137 -2.03 -19.50 -8.06
#